data_6dc2f95c42989c4e2ce9d2e59f0827a9
#
_entry.id   6dc2f95c42989c4e2ce9d2e59f0827a9
#
_cell.length_a   1.000
_cell.length_b   1.000
_cell.length_c   1.000
_cell.angle_alpha   90.00
_cell.angle_beta   90.00
_cell.angle_gamma   90.00
#
_symmetry.space_group_name_H-M   'P 1'
#
loop_
_entity.id
_entity.type
_entity.pdbx_description
1 polymer ?
#
loop_
_entity_poly.entity_id
_entity_poly.type
_entity_poly.pdbx_seq_one_letter_code
_entity_poly.pdbx_strand_id
1 'polypeptide(L)'
;LLCLIIGLALAIERILYLSFSKTNTKKLLKNVESALAQGGVEKAKAVCRDTKGPVASIFYDGLNHYDEGLDVVEKRITSAGGVQMSLMENNLSWIALFIALAPSLGFLGTVIGMVQAFDAIEAAGDISPNIVAGGMKVALITTVGGLIVAMILQVFYNYILSRIDALSIDMENASIDLVDVLAKNEKK
;
A
#
# COMPACT_ATOMS: atom_id res chain seq x y z
N LEU A 1 -11.62 -18.78 -3.46
CA LEU A 1 -12.03 -18.31 -2.14
C LEU A 1 -10.82 -17.92 -1.28
N LEU A 2 -9.78 -18.75 -1.19
CA LEU A 2 -8.56 -18.45 -0.42
C LEU A 2 -7.91 -17.12 -0.85
N CYS A 3 -7.76 -16.87 -2.17
CA CYS A 3 -7.22 -15.60 -2.68
C CYS A 3 -8.03 -14.38 -2.21
N LEU A 4 -9.36 -14.52 -2.15
CA LEU A 4 -10.23 -13.43 -1.67
C LEU A 4 -10.01 -13.16 -0.17
N ILE A 5 -10.00 -14.21 0.65
CA ILE A 5 -9.84 -14.08 2.10
C ILE A 5 -8.48 -13.45 2.45
N ILE A 6 -7.40 -13.99 1.89
CA ILE A 6 -6.05 -13.50 2.16
C ILE A 6 -5.87 -12.08 1.59
N GLY A 7 -6.31 -11.85 0.34
CA GLY A 7 -6.22 -10.54 -0.30
C GLY A 7 -6.99 -9.46 0.44
N LEU A 8 -8.21 -9.75 0.93
CA LEU A 8 -8.99 -8.82 1.74
C LEU A 8 -8.35 -8.58 3.13
N ALA A 9 -7.82 -9.62 3.76
CA ALA A 9 -7.15 -9.47 5.05
C ALA A 9 -5.95 -8.51 4.94
N LEU A 10 -5.12 -8.68 3.89
CA LEU A 10 -4.00 -7.77 3.61
C LEU A 10 -4.48 -6.36 3.26
N ALA A 11 -5.55 -6.23 2.47
CA ALA A 11 -6.10 -4.94 2.11
C ALA A 11 -6.63 -4.17 3.34
N ILE A 12 -7.37 -4.86 4.22
CA ILE A 12 -7.89 -4.26 5.45
C ILE A 12 -6.73 -3.84 6.36
N GLU A 13 -5.72 -4.69 6.53
CA GLU A 13 -4.53 -4.37 7.32
C GLU A 13 -3.86 -3.09 6.79
N ARG A 14 -3.66 -2.95 5.48
CA ARG A 14 -3.07 -1.76 4.88
C ARG A 14 -3.92 -0.51 5.06
N ILE A 15 -5.23 -0.61 4.85
CA ILE A 15 -6.16 0.51 5.05
C ILE A 15 -6.11 1.01 6.49
N LEU A 16 -6.10 0.10 7.46
CA LEU A 16 -5.97 0.45 8.88
C LEU A 16 -4.63 1.13 9.16
N TYR A 17 -3.52 0.54 8.69
CA TYR A 17 -2.18 1.11 8.86
C TYR A 17 -2.10 2.54 8.31
N LEU A 18 -2.54 2.77 7.06
CA LEU A 18 -2.52 4.09 6.43
C LEU A 18 -3.47 5.10 7.12
N SER A 19 -4.58 4.62 7.66
CA SER A 19 -5.52 5.47 8.41
C SER A 19 -4.92 5.94 9.73
N PHE A 20 -4.19 5.09 10.44
CA PHE A 20 -3.49 5.45 11.68
C PHE A 20 -2.20 6.25 11.42
N SER A 21 -1.63 6.18 10.22
CA SER A 21 -0.44 6.93 9.82
C SER A 21 -0.75 8.40 9.47
N LYS A 22 -2.02 8.77 9.37
CA LYS A 22 -2.43 10.15 9.09
C LYS A 22 -2.07 11.07 10.26
N THR A 23 -1.16 12.00 10.01
CA THR A 23 -0.78 13.05 10.96
C THR A 23 -1.19 14.40 10.38
N ASN A 24 -1.58 15.34 11.24
CA ASN A 24 -1.80 16.71 10.79
C ASN A 24 -0.44 17.41 10.59
N THR A 25 0.08 17.31 9.37
CA THR A 25 1.40 17.80 8.96
C THR A 25 1.59 19.28 9.30
N LYS A 26 0.59 20.12 9.03
CA LYS A 26 0.66 21.56 9.31
C LYS A 26 0.77 21.87 10.79
N LYS A 27 0.06 21.11 11.62
CA LYS A 27 0.13 21.27 13.08
C LYS A 27 1.49 20.78 13.61
N LEU A 28 1.99 19.67 13.08
CA LEU A 28 3.30 19.14 13.45
C LEU A 28 4.41 20.15 13.10
N LEU A 29 4.42 20.67 11.88
CA LEU A 29 5.41 21.66 11.43
C LEU A 29 5.41 22.91 12.33
N LYS A 30 4.22 23.45 12.63
CA LYS A 30 4.09 24.60 13.53
C LYS A 30 4.60 24.33 14.95
N ASN A 31 4.34 23.11 15.45
CA ASN A 31 4.85 22.69 16.76
C ASN A 31 6.38 22.57 16.77
N VAL A 32 6.95 22.02 15.69
CA VAL A 32 8.41 21.90 15.51
C VAL A 32 9.05 23.29 15.40
N GLU A 33 8.49 24.20 14.60
CA GLU A 33 8.96 25.58 14.48
C GLU A 33 8.94 26.30 15.84
N SER A 34 7.84 26.16 16.59
CA SER A 34 7.72 26.77 17.93
C SER A 34 8.71 26.14 18.91
N ALA A 35 8.96 24.84 18.84
CA ALA A 35 9.91 24.14 19.69
C ALA A 35 11.35 24.56 19.39
N LEU A 36 11.71 24.71 18.10
CA LEU A 36 13.00 25.25 17.67
C LEU A 36 13.25 26.65 18.24
N ALA A 37 12.24 27.55 18.16
CA ALA A 37 12.36 28.92 18.66
C ALA A 37 12.49 29.03 20.19
N GLN A 38 11.89 28.11 20.96
CA GLN A 38 11.82 28.16 22.42
C GLN A 38 12.89 27.31 23.13
N GLY A 39 13.38 26.31 22.50
CA GLY A 39 14.26 25.33 23.17
C GLY A 39 15.21 24.57 22.25
N GLY A 40 15.39 25.08 21.03
CA GLY A 40 16.36 24.51 20.08
C GLY A 40 15.97 23.14 19.54
N VAL A 41 16.95 22.51 18.91
CA VAL A 41 16.77 21.26 18.17
C VAL A 41 16.30 20.10 19.07
N GLU A 42 16.77 20.01 20.31
CA GLU A 42 16.40 18.91 21.22
C GLU A 42 14.89 18.92 21.58
N LYS A 43 14.30 20.11 21.77
CA LYS A 43 12.85 20.21 21.97
C LYS A 43 12.06 19.84 20.71
N ALA A 44 12.54 20.23 19.54
CA ALA A 44 11.94 19.88 18.27
C ALA A 44 11.97 18.36 18.02
N LYS A 45 13.09 17.70 18.34
CA LYS A 45 13.21 16.22 18.31
C LYS A 45 12.19 15.54 19.24
N ALA A 46 12.00 16.06 20.44
CA ALA A 46 11.02 15.52 21.38
C ALA A 46 9.59 15.58 20.81
N VAL A 47 9.20 16.71 20.22
CA VAL A 47 7.89 16.86 19.56
C VAL A 47 7.68 15.84 18.43
N CYS A 48 8.72 15.59 17.62
CA CYS A 48 8.66 14.60 16.55
C CYS A 48 8.56 13.17 17.09
N ARG A 49 9.33 12.84 18.14
CA ARG A 49 9.32 11.51 18.77
C ARG A 49 7.97 11.17 19.39
N ASP A 50 7.29 12.16 19.98
CA ASP A 50 5.99 11.97 20.63
C ASP A 50 4.82 11.97 19.63
N THR A 51 5.07 12.29 18.37
CA THR A 51 4.09 12.29 17.29
C THR A 51 4.21 11.04 16.44
N LYS A 52 3.08 10.33 16.23
CA LYS A 52 3.03 9.15 15.35
C LYS A 52 2.85 9.58 13.89
N GLY A 53 3.46 8.83 12.99
CA GLY A 53 3.25 8.96 11.54
C GLY A 53 4.55 9.17 10.76
N PRO A 54 4.49 8.96 9.43
CA PRO A 54 5.67 8.99 8.57
C PRO A 54 6.37 10.36 8.57
N VAL A 55 5.61 11.44 8.53
CA VAL A 55 6.16 12.82 8.55
C VAL A 55 6.95 13.08 9.81
N ALA A 56 6.46 12.66 10.98
CA ALA A 56 7.16 12.84 12.25
C ALA A 56 8.48 12.05 12.29
N SER A 57 8.51 10.85 11.72
CA SER A 57 9.73 10.04 11.59
C SER A 57 10.77 10.70 10.69
N ILE A 58 10.34 11.26 9.55
CA ILE A 58 11.21 11.99 8.62
C ILE A 58 11.79 13.23 9.30
N PHE A 59 10.96 14.01 9.99
CA PHE A 59 11.39 15.21 10.72
C PHE A 59 12.38 14.86 11.83
N TYR A 60 12.12 13.79 12.58
CA TYR A 60 13.02 13.33 13.63
C TYR A 60 14.40 12.95 13.08
N ASP A 61 14.44 12.22 11.95
CA ASP A 61 15.71 11.82 11.33
C ASP A 61 16.48 13.04 10.80
N GLY A 62 15.81 13.98 10.14
CA GLY A 62 16.41 15.23 9.70
C GLY A 62 16.98 16.06 10.84
N LEU A 63 16.22 16.24 11.93
CA LEU A 63 16.65 16.99 13.11
C LEU A 63 17.81 16.33 13.85
N ASN A 64 17.94 15.01 13.80
CA ASN A 64 19.07 14.30 14.44
C ASN A 64 20.42 14.63 13.79
N HIS A 65 20.40 15.03 12.52
CA HIS A 65 21.60 15.34 11.75
C HIS A 65 21.77 16.85 11.51
N TYR A 66 21.03 17.68 12.27
CA TYR A 66 21.07 19.14 12.11
C TYR A 66 22.48 19.73 12.26
N ASP A 67 23.26 19.21 13.21
CA ASP A 67 24.63 19.67 13.49
C ASP A 67 25.64 19.34 12.36
N GLU A 68 25.26 18.47 11.42
CA GLU A 68 26.08 18.08 10.27
C GLU A 68 25.91 19.01 9.05
N GLY A 69 24.99 19.98 9.14
CA GLY A 69 24.67 20.96 8.10
C GLY A 69 23.47 20.61 7.24
N LEU A 70 22.87 21.63 6.61
CA LEU A 70 21.60 21.51 5.88
C LEU A 70 21.65 20.52 4.71
N ASP A 71 22.76 20.43 4.00
CA ASP A 71 22.94 19.47 2.90
C ASP A 71 22.83 18.01 3.36
N VAL A 72 23.32 17.73 4.57
CA VAL A 72 23.21 16.39 5.17
C VAL A 72 21.79 16.13 5.62
N VAL A 73 21.16 17.12 6.26
CA VAL A 73 19.76 17.08 6.68
C VAL A 73 18.84 16.74 5.50
N GLU A 74 19.00 17.43 4.36
CA GLU A 74 18.17 17.20 3.16
C GLU A 74 18.33 15.78 2.64
N LYS A 75 19.56 15.26 2.57
CA LYS A 75 19.83 13.88 2.16
C LYS A 75 19.22 12.87 3.13
N ARG A 76 19.28 13.13 4.43
CA ARG A 76 18.68 12.27 5.46
C ARG A 76 17.16 12.26 5.39
N ILE A 77 16.52 13.42 5.24
CA ILE A 77 15.08 13.56 5.04
C ILE A 77 14.63 12.79 3.81
N THR A 78 15.33 12.92 2.68
CA THR A 78 15.03 12.19 1.45
C THR A 78 15.14 10.68 1.64
N SER A 79 16.22 10.23 2.28
CA SER A 79 16.42 8.80 2.58
C SER A 79 15.36 8.25 3.52
N ALA A 80 15.03 8.98 4.59
CA ALA A 80 13.97 8.61 5.52
C ALA A 80 12.59 8.57 4.83
N GLY A 81 12.33 9.50 3.90
CA GLY A 81 11.14 9.50 3.06
C GLY A 81 11.01 8.22 2.25
N GLY A 82 12.08 7.79 1.60
CA GLY A 82 12.12 6.52 0.85
C GLY A 82 11.82 5.30 1.73
N VAL A 83 12.37 5.26 2.95
CA VAL A 83 12.07 4.19 3.91
C VAL A 83 10.60 4.19 4.32
N GLN A 84 10.03 5.36 4.61
CA GLN A 84 8.61 5.48 4.96
C GLN A 84 7.70 5.07 3.81
N MET A 85 8.06 5.42 2.56
CA MET A 85 7.34 5.00 1.37
C MET A 85 7.33 3.48 1.24
N SER A 86 8.49 2.83 1.37
CA SER A 86 8.60 1.37 1.35
C SER A 86 7.75 0.69 2.43
N LEU A 87 7.66 1.27 3.63
CA LEU A 87 6.79 0.76 4.70
C LEU A 87 5.29 0.90 4.37
N MET A 88 4.89 1.97 3.68
CA MET A 88 3.51 2.16 3.23
C MET A 88 3.13 1.19 2.11
N GLU A 89 4.05 0.87 1.21
CA GLU A 89 3.87 -0.06 0.10
C GLU A 89 3.96 -1.55 0.50
N ASN A 90 4.34 -1.83 1.72
CA ASN A 90 4.48 -3.20 2.20
C ASN A 90 3.19 -4.01 1.95
N ASN A 91 3.32 -5.29 1.57
CA ASN A 91 2.22 -6.19 1.23
C ASN A 91 1.39 -5.84 -0.03
N LEU A 92 1.61 -4.70 -0.70
CA LEU A 92 0.90 -4.37 -1.94
C LEU A 92 1.17 -5.39 -3.05
N SER A 93 2.42 -5.85 -3.15
CA SER A 93 2.83 -6.87 -4.13
C SER A 93 2.07 -8.19 -3.96
N TRP A 94 1.74 -8.58 -2.72
CA TRP A 94 0.93 -9.76 -2.44
C TRP A 94 -0.52 -9.57 -2.87
N ILE A 95 -1.11 -8.39 -2.65
CA ILE A 95 -2.46 -8.10 -3.13
C ILE A 95 -2.50 -8.14 -4.65
N ALA A 96 -1.51 -7.52 -5.32
CA ALA A 96 -1.38 -7.55 -6.78
C ALA A 96 -1.22 -8.99 -7.31
N LEU A 97 -0.46 -9.84 -6.62
CA LEU A 97 -0.34 -11.25 -6.95
C LEU A 97 -1.70 -11.96 -6.90
N PHE A 98 -2.50 -11.76 -5.86
CA PHE A 98 -3.83 -12.39 -5.76
C PHE A 98 -4.81 -11.89 -6.82
N ILE A 99 -4.71 -10.62 -7.23
CA ILE A 99 -5.48 -10.05 -8.36
C ILE A 99 -5.16 -10.79 -9.66
N ALA A 100 -3.88 -11.11 -9.90
CA ALA A 100 -3.45 -11.84 -11.10
C ALA A 100 -3.76 -13.36 -11.02
N LEU A 101 -3.60 -13.95 -9.84
CA LEU A 101 -3.82 -15.38 -9.64
C LEU A 101 -5.30 -15.76 -9.71
N ALA A 102 -6.21 -14.93 -9.23
CA ALA A 102 -7.61 -15.29 -9.16
C ALA A 102 -8.23 -15.61 -10.53
N PRO A 103 -8.07 -14.78 -11.60
CA PRO A 103 -8.50 -15.11 -12.93
C PRO A 103 -7.78 -16.31 -13.53
N SER A 104 -6.47 -16.46 -13.26
CA SER A 104 -5.67 -17.60 -13.73
C SER A 104 -6.19 -18.93 -13.19
N LEU A 105 -6.56 -18.96 -11.91
CA LEU A 105 -7.18 -20.12 -11.27
C LEU A 105 -8.60 -20.36 -11.82
N GLY A 106 -9.34 -19.29 -12.13
CA GLY A 106 -10.63 -19.39 -12.82
C GLY A 106 -10.49 -20.02 -14.19
N PHE A 107 -9.50 -19.57 -14.97
CA PHE A 107 -9.19 -20.16 -16.28
C PHE A 107 -8.74 -21.61 -16.18
N LEU A 108 -7.91 -21.96 -15.18
CA LEU A 108 -7.55 -23.35 -14.92
C LEU A 108 -8.80 -24.22 -14.69
N GLY A 109 -9.79 -23.69 -13.99
CA GLY A 109 -11.06 -24.37 -13.79
C GLY A 109 -11.83 -24.62 -15.10
N THR A 110 -11.71 -23.74 -16.12
CA THR A 110 -12.30 -24.01 -17.45
C THR A 110 -11.62 -25.18 -18.15
N VAL A 111 -10.31 -25.24 -18.10
CA VAL A 111 -9.55 -26.36 -18.69
C VAL A 111 -9.94 -27.69 -18.02
N ILE A 112 -10.00 -27.74 -16.71
CA ILE A 112 -10.42 -28.94 -15.96
C ILE A 112 -11.86 -29.32 -16.31
N GLY A 113 -12.79 -28.35 -16.34
CA GLY A 113 -14.19 -28.61 -16.69
C GLY A 113 -14.37 -29.13 -18.12
N MET A 114 -13.56 -28.67 -19.08
CA MET A 114 -13.58 -29.17 -20.44
C MET A 114 -13.00 -30.58 -20.54
N VAL A 115 -11.91 -30.89 -19.83
CA VAL A 115 -11.37 -32.28 -19.75
C VAL A 115 -12.44 -33.21 -19.23
N GLN A 116 -13.12 -32.87 -18.14
CA GLN A 116 -14.21 -33.68 -17.57
C GLN A 116 -15.37 -33.88 -18.56
N ALA A 117 -15.69 -32.86 -19.38
CA ALA A 117 -16.70 -33.00 -20.41
C ALA A 117 -16.29 -34.03 -21.48
N PHE A 118 -15.03 -34.00 -21.93
CA PHE A 118 -14.51 -34.94 -22.92
C PHE A 118 -14.42 -36.37 -22.36
N ASP A 119 -13.97 -36.53 -21.12
CA ASP A 119 -13.95 -37.85 -20.43
C ASP A 119 -15.36 -38.47 -20.37
N ALA A 120 -16.36 -37.62 -20.07
CA ALA A 120 -17.75 -38.06 -20.02
C ALA A 120 -18.32 -38.45 -21.39
N ILE A 121 -17.91 -37.79 -22.47
CA ILE A 121 -18.28 -38.14 -23.85
C ILE A 121 -17.64 -39.46 -24.23
N GLU A 122 -16.36 -39.67 -23.92
CA GLU A 122 -15.64 -40.92 -24.17
C GLU A 122 -16.29 -42.10 -23.46
N ALA A 123 -16.61 -41.91 -22.16
CA ALA A 123 -17.26 -42.97 -21.37
C ALA A 123 -18.68 -43.32 -21.86
N ALA A 124 -19.43 -42.34 -22.39
CA ALA A 124 -20.78 -42.55 -22.90
C ALA A 124 -20.79 -43.17 -24.31
N GLY A 125 -19.71 -43.02 -25.08
CA GLY A 125 -19.62 -43.48 -26.47
C GLY A 125 -20.52 -42.69 -27.45
N ASP A 126 -21.17 -41.59 -26.98
CA ASP A 126 -22.06 -40.74 -27.75
C ASP A 126 -21.97 -39.26 -27.28
N ILE A 127 -22.12 -38.34 -28.23
CA ILE A 127 -22.11 -36.89 -27.96
C ILE A 127 -23.53 -36.43 -27.68
N SER A 128 -23.91 -36.36 -26.41
CA SER A 128 -25.19 -35.77 -26.03
C SER A 128 -25.02 -34.30 -25.58
N PRO A 129 -25.95 -33.40 -25.92
CA PRO A 129 -25.89 -31.98 -25.46
C PRO A 129 -25.85 -31.85 -23.94
N ASN A 130 -26.49 -32.76 -23.21
CA ASN A 130 -26.53 -32.73 -21.74
C ASN A 130 -25.18 -33.04 -21.10
N ILE A 131 -24.40 -33.96 -21.67
CA ILE A 131 -23.05 -34.32 -21.16
C ILE A 131 -22.11 -33.14 -21.32
N VAL A 132 -22.11 -32.52 -22.53
CA VAL A 132 -21.30 -31.34 -22.84
C VAL A 132 -21.65 -30.16 -21.96
N ALA A 133 -22.96 -29.90 -21.78
CA ALA A 133 -23.46 -28.79 -21.00
C ALA A 133 -23.03 -28.88 -19.51
N GLY A 134 -22.93 -30.08 -18.95
CA GLY A 134 -22.48 -30.30 -17.56
C GLY A 134 -21.06 -29.79 -17.32
N GLY A 135 -20.08 -30.21 -18.12
CA GLY A 135 -18.68 -29.79 -18.03
C GLY A 135 -18.48 -28.30 -18.32
N MET A 136 -19.17 -27.79 -19.38
CA MET A 136 -19.12 -26.36 -19.73
C MET A 136 -19.66 -25.47 -18.61
N LYS A 137 -20.73 -25.89 -17.92
CA LYS A 137 -21.29 -25.13 -16.79
C LYS A 137 -20.25 -24.95 -15.68
N VAL A 138 -19.57 -26.01 -15.29
CA VAL A 138 -18.52 -25.95 -14.25
C VAL A 138 -17.39 -25.03 -14.71
N ALA A 139 -16.93 -25.18 -15.94
CA ALA A 139 -15.91 -24.36 -16.55
C ALA A 139 -16.23 -22.86 -16.47
N LEU A 140 -17.41 -22.47 -16.91
CA LEU A 140 -17.82 -21.05 -16.91
C LEU A 140 -17.98 -20.47 -15.51
N ILE A 141 -18.54 -21.23 -14.57
CA ILE A 141 -18.74 -20.78 -13.19
C ILE A 141 -17.40 -20.49 -12.50
N THR A 142 -16.38 -21.31 -12.71
CA THR A 142 -15.07 -21.10 -12.10
C THR A 142 -14.37 -19.85 -12.61
N THR A 143 -14.50 -19.53 -13.90
CA THR A 143 -13.97 -18.29 -14.48
C THR A 143 -14.68 -17.07 -13.92
N VAL A 144 -16.00 -17.09 -13.86
CA VAL A 144 -16.79 -15.99 -13.27
C VAL A 144 -16.36 -15.75 -11.82
N GLY A 145 -16.19 -16.83 -11.02
CA GLY A 145 -15.70 -16.73 -9.66
C GLY A 145 -14.33 -16.08 -9.56
N GLY A 146 -13.39 -16.47 -10.42
CA GLY A 146 -12.04 -15.89 -10.46
C GLY A 146 -12.04 -14.40 -10.81
N LEU A 147 -12.84 -14.00 -11.79
CA LEU A 147 -12.99 -12.61 -12.22
C LEU A 147 -13.61 -11.73 -11.12
N ILE A 148 -14.66 -12.21 -10.45
CA ILE A 148 -15.29 -11.47 -9.35
C ILE A 148 -14.27 -11.20 -8.24
N VAL A 149 -13.49 -12.21 -7.85
CA VAL A 149 -12.44 -12.05 -6.83
C VAL A 149 -11.42 -11.00 -7.24
N ALA A 150 -10.94 -11.06 -8.48
CA ALA A 150 -9.98 -10.09 -9.00
C ALA A 150 -10.54 -8.66 -8.99
N MET A 151 -11.77 -8.47 -9.43
CA MET A 151 -12.42 -7.15 -9.46
C MET A 151 -12.57 -6.55 -8.05
N ILE A 152 -12.97 -7.35 -7.07
CA ILE A 152 -13.09 -6.89 -5.68
C ILE A 152 -11.72 -6.44 -5.15
N LEU A 153 -10.69 -7.28 -5.29
CA LEU A 153 -9.34 -6.95 -4.80
C LEU A 153 -8.74 -5.75 -5.53
N GLN A 154 -9.01 -5.60 -6.83
CA GLN A 154 -8.53 -4.45 -7.63
C GLN A 154 -9.07 -3.11 -7.11
N VAL A 155 -10.33 -3.06 -6.68
CA VAL A 155 -10.92 -1.85 -6.09
C VAL A 155 -10.18 -1.46 -4.81
N PHE A 156 -9.93 -2.41 -3.92
CA PHE A 156 -9.18 -2.16 -2.69
C PHE A 156 -7.73 -1.77 -2.95
N TYR A 157 -7.08 -2.43 -3.89
CA TYR A 157 -5.71 -2.12 -4.30
C TYR A 157 -5.57 -0.68 -4.78
N ASN A 158 -6.43 -0.25 -5.70
CA ASN A 158 -6.42 1.11 -6.22
C ASN A 158 -6.73 2.15 -5.14
N TYR A 159 -7.65 1.85 -4.22
CA TYR A 159 -7.92 2.73 -3.07
C TYR A 159 -6.67 2.89 -2.18
N ILE A 160 -5.99 1.80 -1.85
CA ILE A 160 -4.77 1.83 -1.04
C ILE A 160 -3.68 2.65 -1.75
N LEU A 161 -3.46 2.40 -3.05
CA LEU A 161 -2.46 3.12 -3.84
C LEU A 161 -2.72 4.63 -3.84
N SER A 162 -3.95 5.05 -4.10
CA SER A 162 -4.34 6.47 -4.04
C SER A 162 -4.10 7.10 -2.66
N ARG A 163 -4.24 6.32 -1.58
CA ARG A 163 -3.96 6.82 -0.22
C ARG A 163 -2.46 6.95 0.06
N ILE A 164 -1.65 6.03 -0.48
CA ILE A 164 -0.18 6.11 -0.40
C ILE A 164 0.32 7.32 -1.17
N ASP A 165 -0.17 7.54 -2.40
CA ASP A 165 0.19 8.69 -3.23
C ASP A 165 -0.10 10.01 -2.51
N ALA A 166 -1.29 10.13 -1.90
CA ALA A 166 -1.65 11.32 -1.14
C ALA A 166 -0.73 11.56 0.07
N LEU A 167 -0.37 10.51 0.81
CA LEU A 167 0.56 10.61 1.94
C LEU A 167 1.99 10.92 1.47
N SER A 168 2.41 10.40 0.33
CA SER A 168 3.72 10.71 -0.28
C SER A 168 3.86 12.19 -0.60
N ILE A 169 2.83 12.78 -1.22
CA ILE A 169 2.80 14.22 -1.51
C ILE A 169 2.83 15.04 -0.22
N ASP A 170 2.07 14.63 0.81
CA ASP A 170 2.08 15.30 2.11
C ASP A 170 3.47 15.24 2.78
N MET A 171 4.17 14.10 2.67
CA MET A 171 5.53 13.92 3.18
C MET A 171 6.55 14.77 2.44
N GLU A 172 6.46 14.84 1.12
CA GLU A 172 7.37 15.65 0.28
C GLU A 172 7.22 17.13 0.59
N ASN A 173 5.99 17.64 0.61
CA ASN A 173 5.72 19.04 0.95
C ASN A 173 6.21 19.37 2.37
N ALA A 174 5.94 18.51 3.33
CA ALA A 174 6.39 18.69 4.70
C ALA A 174 7.93 18.71 4.83
N SER A 175 8.60 17.87 4.04
CA SER A 175 10.06 17.80 4.00
C SER A 175 10.68 19.11 3.51
N ILE A 176 10.13 19.68 2.45
CA ILE A 176 10.54 20.98 1.93
C ILE A 176 10.32 22.08 2.98
N ASP A 177 9.12 22.13 3.58
CA ASP A 177 8.78 23.10 4.60
C ASP A 177 9.73 23.01 5.82
N LEU A 178 10.10 21.80 6.24
CA LEU A 178 11.05 21.61 7.34
C LEU A 178 12.44 22.18 7.00
N VAL A 179 12.97 21.87 5.82
CA VAL A 179 14.28 22.36 5.37
C VAL A 179 14.27 23.89 5.34
N ASP A 180 13.19 24.50 4.86
CA ASP A 180 13.04 25.97 4.85
C ASP A 180 13.03 26.57 6.27
N VAL A 181 12.37 25.93 7.22
CA VAL A 181 12.35 26.37 8.64
C VAL A 181 13.75 26.27 9.24
N LEU A 182 14.48 25.18 8.97
CA LEU A 182 15.84 24.97 9.48
C LEU A 182 16.82 25.99 8.89
N ALA A 183 16.74 26.25 7.58
CA ALA A 183 17.56 27.26 6.90
C ALA A 183 17.34 28.69 7.44
N LYS A 184 16.10 29.03 7.82
CA LYS A 184 15.80 30.31 8.47
C LYS A 184 16.34 30.39 9.90
N ASN A 185 16.39 29.26 10.59
CA ASN A 185 16.89 29.21 11.98
C ASN A 185 18.41 29.32 12.03
N GLU A 186 19.13 28.77 11.05
CA GLU A 186 20.59 28.85 10.95
C GLU A 186 21.11 30.28 10.70
N LYS A 187 20.28 31.12 10.05
CA LYS A 187 20.62 32.52 9.74
C LYS A 187 20.37 33.51 10.89
N LYS A 188 19.85 33.05 12.03
CA LYS A 188 19.59 33.86 13.24
C LYS A 188 20.66 33.62 14.30
#